data_484cc7436ec89f31652716e39d6d11b5
#
_entry.id   484cc7436ec89f31652716e39d6d11b5
#
_cell.length_a   1.000
_cell.length_b   1.000
_cell.length_c   1.000
_cell.angle_alpha   90.00
_cell.angle_beta   90.00
_cell.angle_gamma   90.00
#
_symmetry.space_group_name_H-M   'P 1'
#
loop_
_entity.id
_entity.type
_entity.pdbx_description
1 polymer ?
#
loop_
_entity_poly.entity_id
_entity_poly.type
_entity_poly.pdbx_seq_one_letter_code
_entity_poly.pdbx_strand_id
1 'polypeptide(L)'
;MSIDILVVDDEADIRDLVSGILEDEGFNPRTAANYDGVARALRERVPALVVLDVWLQNSAKDGIEILEEMKKIHPDLPVIIISGHGTIETAVAAIKKGAYDFVEKPFNADRLVLAVNRALEAAKLKRENVELRERGPDWGLIGGSAAINTLRSVIDRVADSRSRVLISGPAGSGKEVIARLLHAKSSRAERPFVVVSAATISPDRMEEELFGVEGDSGKPKSVGLLERAHGGTLMFDEVGDMPLETQGKILRVLVDQRFRRVGGDAPVSVDVRIVSTTSRDLLADAGNGRFREDLYHRLNVVPVPAPSLAERRDDIPALTAYFIDRIARGAGFPKRALTSEAMAALQAY
;
A
#
# COMPACT_ATOMS: atom_id res chain seq x y z
N MET A 1 -17.75 -13.87 -18.33
CA MET A 1 -16.68 -14.69 -18.94
C MET A 1 -16.25 -15.70 -17.90
N SER A 2 -16.16 -16.99 -18.27
CA SER A 2 -15.72 -18.05 -17.38
C SER A 2 -14.23 -17.87 -17.04
N ILE A 3 -13.84 -18.10 -15.78
CA ILE A 3 -12.47 -17.95 -15.30
C ILE A 3 -11.63 -19.12 -15.82
N ASP A 4 -10.51 -18.81 -16.46
CA ASP A 4 -9.59 -19.77 -17.08
C ASP A 4 -8.60 -20.33 -16.06
N ILE A 5 -8.55 -21.65 -15.88
CA ILE A 5 -7.67 -22.36 -14.97
C ILE A 5 -6.84 -23.38 -15.74
N LEU A 6 -5.54 -23.42 -15.54
CA LEU A 6 -4.67 -24.41 -16.15
C LEU A 6 -4.44 -25.57 -15.16
N VAL A 7 -4.80 -26.79 -15.57
CA VAL A 7 -4.59 -28.04 -14.82
C VAL A 7 -3.39 -28.78 -15.42
N VAL A 8 -2.38 -29.04 -14.61
CA VAL A 8 -1.11 -29.66 -15.02
C VAL A 8 -0.89 -30.92 -14.21
N ASP A 9 -0.95 -32.05 -14.87
CA ASP A 9 -0.74 -33.40 -14.32
C ASP A 9 -0.36 -34.35 -15.47
N ASP A 10 0.52 -35.32 -15.28
CA ASP A 10 0.88 -36.27 -16.33
C ASP A 10 -0.20 -37.35 -16.49
N GLU A 11 -0.97 -37.66 -15.43
CA GLU A 11 -2.05 -38.63 -15.45
C GLU A 11 -3.33 -38.03 -16.08
N ALA A 12 -3.80 -38.63 -17.19
CA ALA A 12 -5.00 -38.15 -17.89
C ALA A 12 -6.24 -38.18 -16.98
N ASP A 13 -6.41 -39.28 -16.23
CA ASP A 13 -7.56 -39.48 -15.34
C ASP A 13 -7.64 -38.37 -14.25
N ILE A 14 -6.50 -37.94 -13.75
CA ILE A 14 -6.44 -36.85 -12.76
C ILE A 14 -6.77 -35.49 -13.41
N ARG A 15 -6.24 -35.24 -14.62
CA ARG A 15 -6.61 -34.04 -15.37
C ARG A 15 -8.09 -33.95 -15.63
N ASP A 16 -8.71 -35.06 -16.05
CA ASP A 16 -10.14 -35.14 -16.34
C ASP A 16 -10.97 -34.99 -15.07
N LEU A 17 -10.56 -35.60 -13.95
CA LEU A 17 -11.21 -35.45 -12.65
C LEU A 17 -11.19 -34.01 -12.18
N VAL A 18 -10.00 -33.38 -12.17
CA VAL A 18 -9.83 -31.97 -11.71
C VAL A 18 -10.59 -31.03 -12.63
N SER A 19 -10.54 -31.26 -13.94
CA SER A 19 -11.29 -30.47 -14.91
C SER A 19 -12.80 -30.56 -14.68
N GLY A 20 -13.34 -31.78 -14.51
CA GLY A 20 -14.75 -31.98 -14.22
C GLY A 20 -15.20 -31.23 -12.95
N ILE A 21 -14.43 -31.35 -11.86
CA ILE A 21 -14.71 -30.60 -10.60
C ILE A 21 -14.75 -29.07 -10.86
N LEU A 22 -13.80 -28.55 -11.65
CA LEU A 22 -13.74 -27.12 -11.95
C LEU A 22 -14.86 -26.67 -12.90
N GLU A 23 -15.24 -27.49 -13.87
CA GLU A 23 -16.36 -27.22 -14.80
C GLU A 23 -17.71 -27.18 -14.06
N ASP A 24 -17.93 -28.08 -13.11
CA ASP A 24 -19.14 -28.10 -12.27
C ASP A 24 -19.30 -26.82 -11.45
N GLU A 25 -18.17 -26.18 -11.08
CA GLU A 25 -18.15 -24.87 -10.40
C GLU A 25 -18.14 -23.67 -11.36
N GLY A 26 -18.29 -23.90 -12.67
CA GLY A 26 -18.40 -22.85 -13.68
C GLY A 26 -17.08 -22.23 -14.14
N PHE A 27 -15.94 -22.85 -13.82
CA PHE A 27 -14.63 -22.49 -14.34
C PHE A 27 -14.42 -23.06 -15.74
N ASN A 28 -13.38 -22.57 -16.44
CA ASN A 28 -12.98 -23.06 -17.76
C ASN A 28 -11.58 -23.68 -17.66
N PRO A 29 -11.46 -24.99 -17.40
CA PRO A 29 -10.17 -25.63 -17.28
C PRO A 29 -9.53 -25.85 -18.66
N ARG A 30 -8.22 -25.61 -18.72
CA ARG A 30 -7.33 -26.07 -19.79
C ARG A 30 -6.33 -27.05 -19.20
N THR A 31 -5.87 -28.01 -19.96
CA THR A 31 -4.99 -29.06 -19.46
C THR A 31 -3.63 -29.04 -20.11
N ALA A 32 -2.60 -29.45 -19.37
CA ALA A 32 -1.25 -29.72 -19.85
C ALA A 32 -0.70 -30.97 -19.15
N ALA A 33 0.03 -31.81 -19.87
CA ALA A 33 0.57 -33.05 -19.34
C ALA A 33 2.04 -32.93 -18.88
N ASN A 34 2.75 -31.87 -19.25
CA ASN A 34 4.19 -31.72 -19.02
C ASN A 34 4.61 -30.24 -19.16
N TYR A 35 5.90 -29.98 -18.95
CA TYR A 35 6.50 -28.64 -19.06
C TYR A 35 6.24 -27.95 -20.41
N ASP A 36 6.38 -28.66 -21.53
CA ASP A 36 6.18 -28.09 -22.87
C ASP A 36 4.72 -27.65 -23.08
N GLY A 37 3.77 -28.44 -22.56
CA GLY A 37 2.34 -28.12 -22.53
C GLY A 37 2.07 -26.85 -21.71
N VAL A 38 2.67 -26.73 -20.54
CA VAL A 38 2.57 -25.51 -19.69
C VAL A 38 3.14 -24.30 -20.42
N ALA A 39 4.34 -24.41 -21.01
CA ALA A 39 4.98 -23.32 -21.74
C ALA A 39 4.15 -22.87 -22.95
N ARG A 40 3.46 -23.80 -23.64
CA ARG A 40 2.53 -23.49 -24.72
C ARG A 40 1.29 -22.78 -24.21
N ALA A 41 0.64 -23.31 -23.17
CA ALA A 41 -0.58 -22.75 -22.59
C ALA A 41 -0.37 -21.32 -22.07
N LEU A 42 0.77 -21.04 -21.44
CA LEU A 42 1.12 -19.70 -20.94
C LEU A 42 1.37 -18.69 -22.09
N ARG A 43 2.00 -19.14 -23.20
CA ARG A 43 2.19 -18.30 -24.39
C ARG A 43 0.89 -17.95 -25.09
N GLU A 44 -0.06 -18.89 -25.16
CA GLU A 44 -1.37 -18.67 -25.77
C GLU A 44 -2.21 -17.70 -24.94
N ARG A 45 -2.30 -17.93 -23.64
CA ARG A 45 -3.01 -17.07 -22.69
C ARG A 45 -2.60 -17.40 -21.26
N VAL A 46 -2.24 -16.39 -20.48
CA VAL A 46 -1.97 -16.55 -19.04
C VAL A 46 -3.27 -16.90 -18.31
N PRO A 47 -3.36 -18.05 -17.60
CA PRO A 47 -4.56 -18.42 -16.85
C PRO A 47 -4.74 -17.57 -15.61
N ALA A 48 -5.93 -17.56 -15.03
CA ALA A 48 -6.20 -16.89 -13.77
C ALA A 48 -5.61 -17.62 -12.55
N LEU A 49 -5.41 -18.97 -12.69
CA LEU A 49 -4.84 -19.84 -11.67
C LEU A 49 -4.25 -21.09 -12.34
N VAL A 50 -3.25 -21.68 -11.72
CA VAL A 50 -2.68 -22.99 -12.12
C VAL A 50 -2.85 -23.99 -10.98
N VAL A 51 -3.36 -25.18 -11.30
CA VAL A 51 -3.31 -26.38 -10.46
C VAL A 51 -2.22 -27.25 -11.03
N LEU A 52 -1.18 -27.56 -10.24
CA LEU A 52 0.07 -28.17 -10.73
C LEU A 52 0.46 -29.36 -9.87
N ASP A 53 0.61 -30.52 -10.51
CA ASP A 53 1.19 -31.70 -9.84
C ASP A 53 2.69 -31.54 -9.64
N VAL A 54 3.20 -32.09 -8.52
CA VAL A 54 4.63 -32.09 -8.20
C VAL A 54 5.40 -33.03 -9.09
N TRP A 55 4.86 -34.25 -9.27
CA TRP A 55 5.55 -35.33 -9.92
C TRP A 55 5.04 -35.53 -11.36
N LEU A 56 5.76 -34.97 -12.32
CA LEU A 56 5.40 -35.08 -13.74
C LEU A 56 6.32 -36.08 -14.44
N GLN A 57 5.83 -37.27 -14.77
CA GLN A 57 6.58 -38.25 -15.56
C GLN A 57 6.71 -37.73 -16.99
N ASN A 58 7.82 -38.09 -17.63
CA ASN A 58 8.13 -37.67 -19.01
C ASN A 58 8.11 -36.14 -19.23
N SER A 59 8.38 -35.36 -18.21
CA SER A 59 8.53 -33.91 -18.26
C SER A 59 10.00 -33.52 -18.11
N ALA A 60 10.45 -32.48 -18.83
CA ALA A 60 11.80 -31.96 -18.73
C ALA A 60 12.10 -31.31 -17.35
N LYS A 61 11.04 -30.96 -16.63
CA LYS A 61 11.10 -30.32 -15.27
C LYS A 61 10.02 -30.91 -14.39
N ASP A 62 10.29 -31.01 -13.10
CA ASP A 62 9.26 -31.33 -12.11
C ASP A 62 8.34 -30.14 -11.80
N GLY A 63 7.25 -30.38 -11.07
CA GLY A 63 6.27 -29.33 -10.77
C GLY A 63 6.83 -28.20 -9.93
N ILE A 64 7.83 -28.45 -9.08
CA ILE A 64 8.46 -27.43 -8.26
C ILE A 64 9.38 -26.52 -9.09
N GLU A 65 10.11 -27.08 -10.05
CA GLU A 65 10.91 -26.31 -11.00
C GLU A 65 10.04 -25.47 -11.93
N ILE A 66 8.90 -26.01 -12.38
CA ILE A 66 7.90 -25.30 -13.18
C ILE A 66 7.31 -24.14 -12.38
N LEU A 67 6.96 -24.35 -11.11
CA LEU A 67 6.49 -23.30 -10.21
C LEU A 67 7.49 -22.13 -10.10
N GLU A 68 8.76 -22.44 -9.87
CA GLU A 68 9.80 -21.40 -9.74
C GLU A 68 9.92 -20.56 -11.02
N GLU A 69 9.88 -21.21 -12.17
CA GLU A 69 9.99 -20.54 -13.45
C GLU A 69 8.76 -19.68 -13.75
N MET A 70 7.56 -20.21 -13.50
CA MET A 70 6.32 -19.43 -13.62
C MET A 70 6.33 -18.21 -12.70
N LYS A 71 6.81 -18.34 -11.47
CA LYS A 71 6.86 -17.25 -10.52
C LYS A 71 7.90 -16.17 -10.87
N LYS A 72 8.97 -16.51 -11.59
CA LYS A 72 9.92 -15.52 -12.13
C LYS A 72 9.31 -14.65 -13.23
N ILE A 73 8.45 -15.23 -14.08
CA ILE A 73 7.83 -14.54 -15.21
C ILE A 73 6.49 -13.89 -14.81
N HIS A 74 5.71 -14.60 -14.01
CA HIS A 74 4.37 -14.22 -13.55
C HIS A 74 4.29 -14.30 -12.02
N PRO A 75 4.88 -13.35 -11.27
CA PRO A 75 4.98 -13.40 -9.81
C PRO A 75 3.60 -13.43 -9.11
N ASP A 76 2.59 -12.81 -9.74
CA ASP A 76 1.24 -12.68 -9.19
C ASP A 76 0.28 -13.81 -9.60
N LEU A 77 0.69 -14.71 -10.49
CA LEU A 77 -0.14 -15.85 -10.91
C LEU A 77 -0.28 -16.85 -9.74
N PRO A 78 -1.48 -17.08 -9.19
CA PRO A 78 -1.67 -18.05 -8.13
C PRO A 78 -1.45 -19.49 -8.66
N VAL A 79 -0.69 -20.27 -7.90
CA VAL A 79 -0.42 -21.68 -8.20
C VAL A 79 -0.78 -22.50 -6.98
N ILE A 80 -1.64 -23.50 -7.16
CA ILE A 80 -1.95 -24.53 -6.18
C ILE A 80 -1.20 -25.78 -6.57
N ILE A 81 -0.42 -26.32 -5.64
CA ILE A 81 0.28 -27.58 -5.83
C ILE A 81 -0.62 -28.73 -5.41
N ILE A 82 -0.69 -29.80 -6.22
CA ILE A 82 -1.29 -31.07 -5.83
C ILE A 82 -0.22 -32.15 -5.80
N SER A 83 -0.31 -33.14 -4.91
CA SER A 83 0.67 -34.24 -4.86
C SER A 83 0.13 -35.50 -4.17
N GLY A 84 0.42 -36.66 -4.72
CA GLY A 84 0.09 -37.96 -4.10
C GLY A 84 1.13 -38.47 -3.08
N HIS A 85 2.32 -37.91 -3.06
CA HIS A 85 3.41 -38.25 -2.14
C HIS A 85 3.93 -37.02 -1.42
N GLY A 86 3.00 -36.24 -0.85
CA GLY A 86 3.33 -34.98 -0.15
C GLY A 86 3.88 -35.25 1.24
N THR A 87 5.20 -35.15 1.43
CA THR A 87 5.74 -34.95 2.77
C THR A 87 5.51 -33.51 3.20
N ILE A 88 5.43 -33.27 4.51
CA ILE A 88 5.35 -31.92 5.08
C ILE A 88 6.49 -31.03 4.50
N GLU A 89 7.65 -31.62 4.26
CA GLU A 89 8.81 -30.94 3.67
C GLU A 89 8.54 -30.44 2.25
N THR A 90 7.90 -31.25 1.40
CA THR A 90 7.53 -30.89 0.02
C THR A 90 6.51 -29.74 0.02
N ALA A 91 5.50 -29.81 0.89
CA ALA A 91 4.51 -28.75 1.02
C ALA A 91 5.15 -27.42 1.46
N VAL A 92 6.04 -27.46 2.49
CA VAL A 92 6.77 -26.28 2.96
C VAL A 92 7.69 -25.71 1.87
N ALA A 93 8.36 -26.58 1.10
CA ALA A 93 9.21 -26.15 -0.02
C ALA A 93 8.39 -25.45 -1.12
N ALA A 94 7.24 -26.00 -1.50
CA ALA A 94 6.35 -25.39 -2.49
C ALA A 94 5.86 -24.00 -2.06
N ILE A 95 5.41 -23.85 -0.81
CA ILE A 95 4.97 -22.56 -0.27
C ILE A 95 6.13 -21.53 -0.23
N LYS A 96 7.33 -21.94 0.19
CA LYS A 96 8.51 -21.07 0.17
C LYS A 96 8.90 -20.60 -1.24
N LYS A 97 8.61 -21.41 -2.26
CA LYS A 97 8.85 -21.09 -3.67
C LYS A 97 7.71 -20.32 -4.33
N GLY A 98 6.68 -19.96 -3.56
CA GLY A 98 5.59 -19.08 -3.98
C GLY A 98 4.31 -19.77 -4.41
N ALA A 99 4.11 -21.06 -4.11
CA ALA A 99 2.79 -21.66 -4.22
C ALA A 99 1.82 -20.96 -3.27
N TYR A 100 0.57 -20.81 -3.70
CA TYR A 100 -0.48 -20.24 -2.87
C TYR A 100 -0.96 -21.23 -1.81
N ASP A 101 -1.15 -22.48 -2.22
CA ASP A 101 -1.59 -23.57 -1.34
C ASP A 101 -1.06 -24.94 -1.84
N PHE A 102 -1.19 -25.94 -0.98
CA PHE A 102 -0.82 -27.32 -1.25
C PHE A 102 -1.99 -28.25 -0.90
N VAL A 103 -2.38 -29.12 -1.85
CA VAL A 103 -3.46 -30.10 -1.70
C VAL A 103 -2.92 -31.50 -1.90
N GLU A 104 -3.05 -32.35 -0.89
CA GLU A 104 -2.60 -33.75 -0.92
C GLU A 104 -3.63 -34.65 -1.61
N LYS A 105 -3.18 -35.54 -2.49
CA LYS A 105 -3.99 -36.61 -3.10
C LYS A 105 -4.04 -37.81 -2.13
N PRO A 106 -5.18 -38.50 -1.96
CA PRO A 106 -6.49 -38.17 -2.54
C PRO A 106 -7.17 -37.01 -1.85
N PHE A 107 -7.75 -36.12 -2.65
CA PHE A 107 -8.50 -34.96 -2.16
C PHE A 107 -9.99 -35.09 -2.50
N ASN A 108 -10.85 -34.47 -1.70
CA ASN A 108 -12.24 -34.28 -2.06
C ASN A 108 -12.43 -33.00 -2.89
N ALA A 109 -13.51 -32.95 -3.68
CA ALA A 109 -13.82 -31.81 -4.53
C ALA A 109 -13.92 -30.49 -3.73
N ASP A 110 -14.58 -30.52 -2.56
CA ASP A 110 -14.79 -29.32 -1.72
C ASP A 110 -13.46 -28.67 -1.30
N ARG A 111 -12.43 -29.49 -0.97
CA ARG A 111 -11.12 -28.97 -0.55
C ARG A 111 -10.41 -28.28 -1.72
N LEU A 112 -10.46 -28.87 -2.91
CA LEU A 112 -9.86 -28.28 -4.11
C LEU A 112 -10.56 -26.97 -4.48
N VAL A 113 -11.89 -26.98 -4.53
CA VAL A 113 -12.73 -25.83 -4.84
C VAL A 113 -12.50 -24.68 -3.84
N LEU A 114 -12.42 -25.00 -2.55
CA LEU A 114 -12.13 -24.01 -1.50
C LEU A 114 -10.75 -23.36 -1.70
N ALA A 115 -9.72 -24.17 -2.00
CA ALA A 115 -8.36 -23.64 -2.26
C ALA A 115 -8.34 -22.75 -3.50
N VAL A 116 -9.01 -23.17 -4.60
CA VAL A 116 -9.13 -22.41 -5.85
C VAL A 116 -9.83 -21.06 -5.62
N ASN A 117 -10.98 -21.08 -4.96
CA ASN A 117 -11.75 -19.85 -4.68
C ASN A 117 -10.94 -18.85 -3.84
N ARG A 118 -10.28 -19.31 -2.77
CA ARG A 118 -9.41 -18.47 -1.93
C ARG A 118 -8.23 -17.89 -2.71
N ALA A 119 -7.60 -18.69 -3.56
CA ALA A 119 -6.47 -18.24 -4.38
C ALA A 119 -6.89 -17.17 -5.39
N LEU A 120 -8.03 -17.36 -6.05
CA LEU A 120 -8.60 -16.39 -7.00
C LEU A 120 -9.02 -15.09 -6.31
N GLU A 121 -9.67 -15.18 -5.14
CA GLU A 121 -10.07 -14.01 -4.34
C GLU A 121 -8.84 -13.21 -3.89
N ALA A 122 -7.82 -13.88 -3.35
CA ALA A 122 -6.57 -13.22 -2.95
C ALA A 122 -5.87 -12.54 -4.14
N ALA A 123 -5.81 -13.19 -5.31
CA ALA A 123 -5.24 -12.62 -6.52
C ALA A 123 -6.06 -11.42 -7.03
N LYS A 124 -7.40 -11.48 -6.96
CA LYS A 124 -8.30 -10.38 -7.31
C LYS A 124 -8.07 -9.18 -6.40
N LEU A 125 -8.09 -9.37 -5.07
CA LEU A 125 -7.85 -8.31 -4.10
C LEU A 125 -6.46 -7.67 -4.28
N LYS A 126 -5.44 -8.48 -4.59
CA LYS A 126 -4.10 -7.98 -4.88
C LYS A 126 -4.07 -7.11 -6.13
N ARG A 127 -4.72 -7.54 -7.23
CA ARG A 127 -4.84 -6.74 -8.47
C ARG A 127 -5.61 -5.45 -8.23
N GLU A 128 -6.75 -5.51 -7.57
CA GLU A 128 -7.55 -4.32 -7.23
C GLU A 128 -6.74 -3.34 -6.38
N ASN A 129 -5.94 -3.83 -5.43
CA ASN A 129 -5.06 -2.99 -4.61
C ASN A 129 -3.97 -2.32 -5.46
N VAL A 130 -3.33 -3.06 -6.39
CA VAL A 130 -2.35 -2.50 -7.33
C VAL A 130 -3.01 -1.46 -8.23
N GLU A 131 -4.16 -1.79 -8.84
CA GLU A 131 -4.90 -0.84 -9.69
C GLU A 131 -5.35 0.42 -8.93
N LEU A 132 -5.79 0.29 -7.68
CA LEU A 132 -6.14 1.42 -6.83
C LEU A 132 -4.90 2.28 -6.50
N ARG A 133 -3.75 1.65 -6.31
CA ARG A 133 -2.46 2.34 -6.11
C ARG A 133 -2.00 3.04 -7.39
N GLU A 134 -2.12 2.38 -8.55
CA GLU A 134 -1.76 2.96 -9.86
C GLU A 134 -2.73 4.05 -10.30
N ARG A 135 -4.02 3.92 -9.98
CA ARG A 135 -5.05 4.97 -10.16
C ARG A 135 -4.95 6.07 -9.10
N GLY A 136 -4.21 5.82 -8.02
CA GLY A 136 -3.89 6.85 -7.03
C GLY A 136 -3.19 8.04 -7.69
N PRO A 137 -3.26 9.24 -7.10
CA PRO A 137 -2.56 10.39 -7.63
C PRO A 137 -1.07 10.04 -7.77
N ASP A 138 -0.49 10.35 -8.93
CA ASP A 138 0.96 10.33 -9.08
C ASP A 138 1.54 11.37 -8.09
N TRP A 139 2.04 10.86 -6.96
CA TRP A 139 2.60 11.67 -5.89
C TRP A 139 3.99 12.22 -6.27
N GLY A 140 4.26 12.40 -7.58
CA GLY A 140 5.49 13.00 -8.07
C GLY A 140 5.57 14.49 -7.70
N LEU A 141 6.75 14.95 -7.25
CA LEU A 141 7.05 16.38 -7.20
C LEU A 141 7.18 16.90 -8.63
N ILE A 142 6.22 17.71 -9.06
CA ILE A 142 6.18 18.28 -10.40
C ILE A 142 7.02 19.55 -10.41
N GLY A 143 7.83 19.72 -11.46
CA GLY A 143 8.70 20.84 -11.68
C GLY A 143 10.17 20.48 -11.74
N GLY A 144 10.99 21.43 -12.19
CA GLY A 144 12.44 21.30 -12.36
C GLY A 144 13.22 22.45 -11.73
N SER A 145 12.55 23.34 -10.96
CA SER A 145 13.22 24.46 -10.28
C SER A 145 14.29 23.98 -9.30
N ALA A 146 15.26 24.85 -8.99
CA ALA A 146 16.31 24.57 -8.01
C ALA A 146 15.71 24.19 -6.64
N ALA A 147 14.63 24.85 -6.21
CA ALA A 147 13.95 24.60 -4.96
C ALA A 147 13.38 23.16 -4.90
N ILE A 148 12.72 22.72 -5.97
CA ILE A 148 12.16 21.36 -6.05
C ILE A 148 13.26 20.30 -6.15
N ASN A 149 14.34 20.56 -6.87
CA ASN A 149 15.46 19.62 -6.97
C ASN A 149 16.18 19.46 -5.62
N THR A 150 16.35 20.54 -4.87
CA THR A 150 16.88 20.51 -3.49
C THR A 150 15.94 19.69 -2.59
N LEU A 151 14.64 19.91 -2.67
CA LEU A 151 13.64 19.18 -1.89
C LEU A 151 13.66 17.69 -2.21
N ARG A 152 13.78 17.29 -3.51
CA ARG A 152 13.95 15.88 -3.90
C ARG A 152 15.16 15.24 -3.24
N SER A 153 16.29 15.94 -3.27
CA SER A 153 17.53 15.45 -2.64
C SER A 153 17.41 15.29 -1.12
N VAL A 154 16.64 16.16 -0.46
CA VAL A 154 16.33 16.03 0.98
C VAL A 154 15.44 14.82 1.22
N ILE A 155 14.37 14.65 0.45
CA ILE A 155 13.47 13.50 0.55
C ILE A 155 14.24 12.20 0.38
N ASP A 156 15.08 12.08 -0.65
CA ASP A 156 15.85 10.87 -0.94
C ASP A 156 16.79 10.47 0.22
N ARG A 157 17.40 11.46 0.88
CA ARG A 157 18.27 11.21 2.05
C ARG A 157 17.51 10.83 3.31
N VAL A 158 16.28 11.34 3.48
CA VAL A 158 15.51 11.19 4.72
C VAL A 158 14.53 10.03 4.66
N ALA A 159 14.16 9.58 3.46
CA ALA A 159 13.12 8.59 3.25
C ALA A 159 13.34 7.29 4.06
N ASP A 160 14.53 6.71 3.99
CA ASP A 160 14.87 5.46 4.70
C ASP A 160 15.17 5.64 6.19
N SER A 161 15.30 6.89 6.65
CA SER A 161 15.52 7.12 8.08
C SER A 161 14.24 6.83 8.88
N ARG A 162 14.40 6.36 10.10
CA ARG A 162 13.28 6.24 11.05
C ARG A 162 12.96 7.56 11.75
N SER A 163 13.66 8.63 11.40
CA SER A 163 13.51 9.94 12.02
C SER A 163 12.13 10.54 11.75
N ARG A 164 11.66 11.29 12.73
CA ARG A 164 10.47 12.13 12.59
C ARG A 164 10.78 13.29 11.67
N VAL A 165 9.82 13.69 10.85
CA VAL A 165 9.96 14.78 9.88
C VAL A 165 8.87 15.81 10.14
N LEU A 166 9.27 17.06 10.22
CA LEU A 166 8.34 18.20 10.24
C LEU A 166 8.43 18.94 8.91
N ILE A 167 7.34 18.94 8.16
CA ILE A 167 7.22 19.63 6.87
C ILE A 167 6.53 20.96 7.14
N SER A 168 7.22 22.06 6.97
CA SER A 168 6.69 23.42 7.14
C SER A 168 6.54 24.11 5.79
N GLY A 169 5.50 24.96 5.66
CA GLY A 169 5.29 25.74 4.44
C GLY A 169 3.85 26.22 4.31
N PRO A 170 3.59 27.19 3.43
CA PRO A 170 2.26 27.78 3.29
C PRO A 170 1.21 26.74 2.86
N ALA A 171 -0.07 27.08 3.08
CA ALA A 171 -1.18 26.27 2.59
C ALA A 171 -1.06 26.08 1.07
N GLY A 172 -1.37 24.88 0.58
CA GLY A 172 -1.26 24.55 -0.86
C GLY A 172 0.16 24.32 -1.39
N SER A 173 1.22 24.39 -0.57
CA SER A 173 2.61 24.16 -1.03
C SER A 173 2.91 22.70 -1.43
N GLY A 174 2.00 21.76 -1.13
CA GLY A 174 2.16 20.34 -1.43
C GLY A 174 2.75 19.51 -0.29
N LYS A 175 2.59 19.94 0.96
CA LYS A 175 3.11 19.25 2.16
C LYS A 175 2.68 17.79 2.23
N GLU A 176 1.43 17.48 1.89
CA GLU A 176 0.94 16.09 1.85
C GLU A 176 1.65 15.26 0.76
N VAL A 177 1.92 15.84 -0.40
CA VAL A 177 2.68 15.15 -1.47
C VAL A 177 4.08 14.80 -0.98
N ILE A 178 4.74 15.71 -0.27
CA ILE A 178 6.07 15.47 0.32
C ILE A 178 6.01 14.32 1.34
N ALA A 179 5.01 14.32 2.22
CA ALA A 179 4.83 13.26 3.23
C ALA A 179 4.59 11.89 2.58
N ARG A 180 3.76 11.82 1.54
CA ARG A 180 3.50 10.58 0.78
C ARG A 180 4.73 10.09 0.03
N LEU A 181 5.54 10.99 -0.54
CA LEU A 181 6.81 10.65 -1.17
C LEU A 181 7.84 10.11 -0.18
N LEU A 182 7.94 10.71 1.00
CA LEU A 182 8.79 10.20 2.09
C LEU A 182 8.39 8.78 2.49
N HIS A 183 7.10 8.49 2.55
CA HIS A 183 6.60 7.14 2.83
C HIS A 183 6.89 6.19 1.67
N ALA A 184 6.54 6.55 0.43
CA ALA A 184 6.69 5.71 -0.75
C ALA A 184 8.15 5.34 -1.05
N LYS A 185 9.11 6.20 -0.66
CA LYS A 185 10.55 5.96 -0.81
C LYS A 185 11.19 5.34 0.43
N SER A 186 10.43 4.97 1.45
CA SER A 186 10.94 4.39 2.70
C SER A 186 10.85 2.86 2.71
N SER A 187 11.56 2.23 3.64
CA SER A 187 11.41 0.80 3.92
C SER A 187 9.99 0.38 4.38
N ARG A 188 9.10 1.36 4.62
CA ARG A 188 7.70 1.15 5.00
C ARG A 188 6.71 1.42 3.85
N ALA A 189 7.17 1.54 2.60
CA ALA A 189 6.34 1.87 1.43
C ALA A 189 5.13 0.94 1.25
N GLU A 190 5.30 -0.35 1.57
CA GLU A 190 4.24 -1.38 1.49
C GLU A 190 3.36 -1.46 2.75
N ARG A 191 3.61 -0.62 3.74
CA ARG A 191 2.90 -0.58 5.01
C ARG A 191 1.84 0.54 5.01
N PRO A 192 0.92 0.57 5.99
CA PRO A 192 -0.11 1.60 6.05
C PRO A 192 0.47 3.03 6.07
N PHE A 193 -0.17 3.93 5.32
CA PHE A 193 0.01 5.38 5.44
C PHE A 193 -1.31 5.99 5.92
N VAL A 194 -1.34 6.43 7.16
CA VAL A 194 -2.54 6.95 7.80
C VAL A 194 -2.41 8.45 7.99
N VAL A 195 -3.41 9.20 7.56
CA VAL A 195 -3.47 10.67 7.70
C VAL A 195 -4.42 11.03 8.83
N VAL A 196 -3.96 11.91 9.70
CA VAL A 196 -4.74 12.55 10.76
C VAL A 196 -4.75 14.05 10.47
N SER A 197 -5.89 14.58 10.02
CA SER A 197 -6.03 16.02 9.80
C SER A 197 -6.55 16.68 11.06
N ALA A 198 -5.66 17.39 11.75
CA ALA A 198 -6.02 18.09 12.99
C ALA A 198 -7.06 19.20 12.76
N ALA A 199 -7.09 19.76 11.55
CA ALA A 199 -8.06 20.79 11.17
C ALA A 199 -9.48 20.27 10.93
N THR A 200 -9.65 18.98 10.60
CA THR A 200 -10.95 18.42 10.21
C THR A 200 -11.64 17.61 11.31
N ILE A 201 -10.88 17.11 12.26
CA ILE A 201 -11.42 16.36 13.39
C ILE A 201 -11.81 17.33 14.51
N SER A 202 -13.06 17.23 14.98
CA SER A 202 -13.48 18.07 16.12
C SER A 202 -12.62 17.77 17.36
N PRO A 203 -12.24 18.78 18.16
CA PRO A 203 -11.39 18.60 19.35
C PRO A 203 -11.87 17.49 20.28
N ASP A 204 -13.19 17.41 20.52
CA ASP A 204 -13.80 16.44 21.42
C ASP A 204 -13.67 14.98 20.93
N ARG A 205 -13.55 14.77 19.62
CA ARG A 205 -13.44 13.44 19.01
C ARG A 205 -12.00 13.05 18.67
N MET A 206 -11.07 13.98 18.73
CA MET A 206 -9.70 13.74 18.29
C MET A 206 -9.02 12.62 19.09
N GLU A 207 -9.30 12.53 20.37
CA GLU A 207 -8.73 11.47 21.21
C GLU A 207 -9.29 10.09 20.88
N GLU A 208 -10.61 9.98 20.68
CA GLU A 208 -11.25 8.72 20.29
C GLU A 208 -10.78 8.25 18.93
N GLU A 209 -10.63 9.15 17.96
CA GLU A 209 -10.13 8.84 16.63
C GLU A 209 -8.65 8.40 16.66
N LEU A 210 -7.81 9.08 17.43
CA LEU A 210 -6.38 8.77 17.51
C LEU A 210 -6.09 7.49 18.28
N PHE A 211 -6.69 7.36 19.48
CA PHE A 211 -6.35 6.28 20.41
C PHE A 211 -7.34 5.12 20.39
N GLY A 212 -8.52 5.30 19.79
CA GLY A 212 -9.60 4.32 19.86
C GLY A 212 -10.31 4.31 21.20
N VAL A 213 -11.35 3.51 21.31
CA VAL A 213 -12.18 3.37 22.52
C VAL A 213 -12.15 1.92 22.98
N GLU A 214 -11.92 1.71 24.28
CA GLU A 214 -12.04 0.39 24.91
C GLU A 214 -13.52 0.03 25.04
N GLY A 215 -13.84 -1.24 24.80
CA GLY A 215 -15.19 -1.78 24.98
C GLY A 215 -15.30 -2.64 26.23
N ASP A 216 -16.50 -3.08 26.51
CA ASP A 216 -16.79 -4.03 27.59
C ASP A 216 -16.01 -5.33 27.35
N SER A 217 -15.32 -5.85 28.33
CA SER A 217 -14.51 -7.08 28.25
C SER A 217 -13.10 -6.95 27.64
N GLY A 218 -12.51 -5.76 27.57
CA GLY A 218 -11.10 -5.58 27.11
C GLY A 218 -10.89 -5.72 25.60
N LYS A 219 -11.96 -5.83 24.81
CA LYS A 219 -11.89 -5.75 23.34
C LYS A 219 -12.13 -4.30 22.88
N PRO A 220 -11.44 -3.84 21.83
CA PRO A 220 -11.66 -2.49 21.34
C PRO A 220 -13.09 -2.32 20.81
N LYS A 221 -13.81 -1.29 21.27
CA LYS A 221 -15.05 -0.83 20.67
C LYS A 221 -14.75 -0.15 19.33
N SER A 222 -13.66 0.62 19.28
CA SER A 222 -13.11 1.20 18.04
C SER A 222 -11.58 1.17 18.07
N VAL A 223 -10.98 0.85 16.92
CA VAL A 223 -9.51 0.85 16.73
C VAL A 223 -9.07 2.24 16.29
N GLY A 224 -8.14 2.85 17.03
CA GLY A 224 -7.64 4.18 16.75
C GLY A 224 -6.68 4.26 15.55
N LEU A 225 -6.48 5.46 15.02
CA LEU A 225 -5.61 5.73 13.88
C LEU A 225 -4.13 5.35 14.16
N LEU A 226 -3.67 5.47 15.40
CA LEU A 226 -2.33 5.03 15.82
C LEU A 226 -2.14 3.51 15.68
N GLU A 227 -3.13 2.71 16.06
CA GLU A 227 -3.10 1.26 15.87
C GLU A 227 -3.17 0.89 14.39
N ARG A 228 -4.02 1.57 13.62
CA ARG A 228 -4.15 1.36 12.16
C ARG A 228 -2.85 1.68 11.41
N ALA A 229 -2.03 2.60 11.94
CA ALA A 229 -0.73 2.96 11.37
C ALA A 229 0.41 2.03 11.81
N HIS A 230 0.14 1.00 12.63
CA HIS A 230 1.18 0.10 13.14
C HIS A 230 2.02 -0.53 12.02
N GLY A 231 3.33 -0.52 12.18
CA GLY A 231 4.31 -0.96 11.18
C GLY A 231 4.53 0.03 10.02
N GLY A 232 3.69 1.08 9.92
CA GLY A 232 3.65 2.04 8.83
C GLY A 232 4.06 3.46 9.21
N THR A 233 3.38 4.44 8.59
CA THR A 233 3.60 5.88 8.80
C THR A 233 2.28 6.55 9.17
N LEU A 234 2.30 7.38 10.21
CA LEU A 234 1.21 8.29 10.56
C LEU A 234 1.63 9.72 10.20
N MET A 235 0.79 10.39 9.42
CA MET A 235 0.95 11.80 9.08
C MET A 235 -0.02 12.63 9.90
N PHE A 236 0.49 13.57 10.69
CA PHE A 236 -0.30 14.64 11.29
C PHE A 236 -0.34 15.83 10.32
N ASP A 237 -1.50 16.08 9.73
CA ASP A 237 -1.70 17.22 8.86
C ASP A 237 -2.15 18.43 9.69
N GLU A 238 -1.46 19.56 9.49
CA GLU A 238 -1.63 20.80 10.24
C GLU A 238 -1.60 20.59 11.78
N VAL A 239 -0.49 20.03 12.26
CA VAL A 239 -0.32 19.66 13.67
C VAL A 239 -0.49 20.85 14.63
N GLY A 240 -0.33 22.08 14.15
CA GLY A 240 -0.55 23.31 14.92
C GLY A 240 -2.01 23.53 15.37
N ASP A 241 -2.97 22.84 14.75
CA ASP A 241 -4.39 22.91 15.10
C ASP A 241 -4.81 21.85 16.15
N MET A 242 -3.86 21.01 16.60
CA MET A 242 -4.12 20.00 17.61
C MET A 242 -4.39 20.62 18.99
N PRO A 243 -5.44 20.19 19.73
CA PRO A 243 -5.70 20.65 21.09
C PRO A 243 -4.55 20.36 22.05
N LEU A 244 -4.27 21.26 22.99
CA LEU A 244 -3.15 21.15 23.95
C LEU A 244 -3.17 19.84 24.76
N GLU A 245 -4.35 19.34 25.12
CA GLU A 245 -4.49 18.07 25.84
C GLU A 245 -4.01 16.90 24.98
N THR A 246 -4.45 16.86 23.73
CA THR A 246 -4.03 15.84 22.77
C THR A 246 -2.53 15.93 22.47
N GLN A 247 -1.97 17.15 22.38
CA GLN A 247 -0.52 17.35 22.21
C GLN A 247 0.28 16.65 23.34
N GLY A 248 -0.19 16.73 24.59
CA GLY A 248 0.45 16.07 25.73
C GLY A 248 0.41 14.53 25.64
N LYS A 249 -0.71 13.97 25.14
CA LYS A 249 -0.85 12.51 24.94
C LYS A 249 0.02 12.03 23.79
N ILE A 250 0.04 12.76 22.67
CA ILE A 250 0.90 12.46 21.52
C ILE A 250 2.38 12.50 21.89
N LEU A 251 2.80 13.48 22.68
CA LEU A 251 4.18 13.54 23.16
C LEU A 251 4.61 12.24 23.84
N ARG A 252 3.76 11.68 24.71
CA ARG A 252 4.03 10.38 25.35
C ARG A 252 4.15 9.24 24.34
N VAL A 253 3.26 9.19 23.33
CA VAL A 253 3.33 8.18 22.27
C VAL A 253 4.63 8.30 21.47
N LEU A 254 5.08 9.52 21.19
CA LEU A 254 6.34 9.77 20.48
C LEU A 254 7.58 9.26 21.26
N VAL A 255 7.50 9.23 22.58
CA VAL A 255 8.59 8.75 23.45
C VAL A 255 8.52 7.25 23.65
N ASP A 256 7.36 6.75 24.04
CA ASP A 256 7.20 5.38 24.56
C ASP A 256 6.73 4.37 23.50
N GLN A 257 6.20 4.86 22.35
CA GLN A 257 5.50 4.05 21.33
C GLN A 257 4.38 3.20 21.97
N ARG A 258 3.75 3.75 23.02
CA ARG A 258 2.67 3.12 23.78
C ARG A 258 1.63 4.16 24.17
N PHE A 259 0.38 3.72 24.25
CA PHE A 259 -0.73 4.53 24.72
C PHE A 259 -1.82 3.64 25.34
N ARG A 260 -2.89 4.24 25.84
CA ARG A 260 -4.11 3.55 26.27
C ARG A 260 -5.28 4.04 25.46
N ARG A 261 -6.22 3.16 25.14
CA ARG A 261 -7.47 3.57 24.51
C ARG A 261 -8.31 4.40 25.47
N VAL A 262 -9.17 5.23 24.94
CA VAL A 262 -10.11 6.01 25.76
C VAL A 262 -11.02 5.05 26.54
N GLY A 263 -11.08 5.25 27.85
CA GLY A 263 -11.85 4.39 28.78
C GLY A 263 -11.18 3.05 29.13
N GLY A 264 -9.94 2.79 28.65
CA GLY A 264 -9.20 1.56 28.94
C GLY A 264 -7.93 1.78 29.75
N ASP A 265 -7.49 0.73 30.45
CA ASP A 265 -6.25 0.72 31.22
C ASP A 265 -5.12 -0.09 30.57
N ALA A 266 -5.46 -0.98 29.62
CA ALA A 266 -4.49 -1.83 28.96
C ALA A 266 -3.56 -1.00 28.01
N PRO A 267 -2.22 -1.15 28.13
CA PRO A 267 -1.30 -0.45 27.24
C PRO A 267 -1.32 -1.11 25.85
N VAL A 268 -1.42 -0.27 24.81
CA VAL A 268 -1.29 -0.63 23.40
C VAL A 268 0.09 -0.21 22.91
N SER A 269 0.88 -1.13 22.35
CA SER A 269 2.20 -0.85 21.79
C SER A 269 2.10 -0.75 20.27
N VAL A 270 2.75 0.27 19.70
CA VAL A 270 2.79 0.51 18.27
C VAL A 270 4.22 0.81 17.81
N ASP A 271 4.53 0.50 16.57
CA ASP A 271 5.75 0.96 15.88
C ASP A 271 5.30 1.82 14.70
N VAL A 272 5.34 3.14 14.87
CA VAL A 272 4.83 4.09 13.87
C VAL A 272 5.87 5.15 13.58
N ARG A 273 6.18 5.35 12.29
CA ARG A 273 6.95 6.52 11.84
C ARG A 273 6.03 7.73 11.79
N ILE A 274 6.46 8.84 12.38
CA ILE A 274 5.68 10.09 12.40
C ILE A 274 6.24 11.08 11.38
N VAL A 275 5.33 11.61 10.56
CA VAL A 275 5.55 12.77 9.68
C VAL A 275 4.50 13.81 10.05
N SER A 276 4.90 15.06 10.25
CA SER A 276 3.97 16.14 10.60
C SER A 276 4.05 17.27 9.60
N THR A 277 2.93 17.94 9.34
CA THR A 277 2.90 19.15 8.52
C THR A 277 2.39 20.33 9.32
N THR A 278 2.80 21.52 8.93
CA THR A 278 2.28 22.78 9.50
C THR A 278 2.42 23.94 8.50
N SER A 279 1.43 24.81 8.48
CA SER A 279 1.49 26.13 7.83
C SER A 279 1.81 27.27 8.81
N ARG A 280 1.88 26.95 10.11
CA ARG A 280 2.07 27.92 11.20
C ARG A 280 3.52 27.87 11.71
N ASP A 281 3.94 28.97 12.33
CA ASP A 281 5.16 28.99 13.12
C ASP A 281 4.88 28.40 14.52
N LEU A 282 5.18 27.08 14.63
CA LEU A 282 4.94 26.35 15.88
C LEU A 282 5.78 26.86 17.05
N LEU A 283 6.95 27.44 16.78
CA LEU A 283 7.80 28.00 17.83
C LEU A 283 7.19 29.30 18.40
N ALA A 284 6.68 30.18 17.52
CA ALA A 284 5.91 31.34 17.94
C ALA A 284 4.62 30.97 18.68
N ASP A 285 3.93 29.88 18.21
CA ASP A 285 2.75 29.36 18.90
C ASP A 285 3.08 28.76 20.27
N ALA A 286 4.26 28.18 20.44
CA ALA A 286 4.74 27.69 21.74
C ALA A 286 4.96 28.85 22.71
N GLY A 287 5.60 29.95 22.27
CA GLY A 287 5.75 31.17 23.07
C GLY A 287 4.44 31.81 23.49
N ASN A 288 3.37 31.60 22.72
CA ASN A 288 2.01 32.11 23.01
C ASN A 288 1.13 31.09 23.77
N GLY A 289 1.67 29.94 24.20
CA GLY A 289 0.94 28.90 24.93
C GLY A 289 -0.10 28.14 24.10
N ARG A 290 -0.05 28.23 22.76
CA ARG A 290 -0.97 27.50 21.85
C ARG A 290 -0.40 26.15 21.38
N PHE A 291 0.91 25.98 21.51
CA PHE A 291 1.58 24.73 21.19
C PHE A 291 2.58 24.40 22.30
N ARG A 292 2.87 23.12 22.51
CA ARG A 292 3.86 22.69 23.52
C ARG A 292 5.26 22.70 22.92
N GLU A 293 6.19 23.37 23.58
CA GLU A 293 7.58 23.46 23.15
C GLU A 293 8.27 22.09 23.13
N ASP A 294 7.99 21.25 24.14
CA ASP A 294 8.52 19.88 24.22
C ASP A 294 8.05 19.00 23.05
N LEU A 295 6.80 19.16 22.61
CA LEU A 295 6.28 18.47 21.42
C LEU A 295 6.94 18.99 20.14
N TYR A 296 7.12 20.32 20.01
CA TYR A 296 7.81 20.92 18.87
C TYR A 296 9.19 20.28 18.66
N HIS A 297 10.02 20.22 19.70
CA HIS A 297 11.36 19.63 19.62
C HIS A 297 11.33 18.12 19.31
N ARG A 298 10.28 17.44 19.70
CA ARG A 298 10.11 16.02 19.38
C ARG A 298 9.65 15.76 17.94
N LEU A 299 8.87 16.65 17.35
CA LEU A 299 8.42 16.56 15.96
C LEU A 299 9.49 17.07 14.99
N ASN A 300 10.18 18.16 15.32
CA ASN A 300 11.15 18.84 14.48
C ASN A 300 12.57 18.22 14.57
N VAL A 301 12.66 16.89 14.33
CA VAL A 301 13.96 16.20 14.29
C VAL A 301 14.64 16.43 12.93
N VAL A 302 13.86 16.32 11.86
CA VAL A 302 14.30 16.65 10.50
C VAL A 302 13.34 17.69 9.93
N PRO A 303 13.74 18.97 9.86
CA PRO A 303 12.94 20.00 9.20
C PRO A 303 13.01 19.85 7.67
N VAL A 304 11.84 19.92 7.03
CA VAL A 304 11.69 19.92 5.58
C VAL A 304 10.83 21.10 5.16
N PRO A 305 11.42 22.21 4.72
CA PRO A 305 10.66 23.34 4.22
C PRO A 305 10.07 23.04 2.85
N ALA A 306 8.76 23.18 2.71
CA ALA A 306 8.03 23.09 1.46
C ALA A 306 8.00 24.47 0.80
N PRO A 307 8.63 24.68 -0.37
CA PRO A 307 8.69 25.99 -1.00
C PRO A 307 7.28 26.45 -1.43
N SER A 308 7.02 27.73 -1.24
CA SER A 308 5.83 28.38 -1.82
C SER A 308 5.85 28.36 -3.34
N LEU A 309 4.70 28.54 -3.98
CA LEU A 309 4.64 28.62 -5.43
C LEU A 309 5.41 29.84 -5.98
N ALA A 310 5.47 30.94 -5.21
CA ALA A 310 6.23 32.13 -5.53
C ALA A 310 7.75 31.88 -5.59
N GLU A 311 8.28 30.94 -4.81
CA GLU A 311 9.69 30.54 -4.80
C GLU A 311 10.06 29.55 -5.93
N ARG A 312 9.02 29.05 -6.67
CA ARG A 312 9.18 28.09 -7.77
C ARG A 312 8.33 28.43 -8.99
N ARG A 313 8.29 29.70 -9.36
CA ARG A 313 7.46 30.20 -10.48
C ARG A 313 7.74 29.50 -11.80
N ASP A 314 8.98 29.05 -12.00
CA ASP A 314 9.40 28.26 -13.18
C ASP A 314 8.68 26.91 -13.30
N ASP A 315 8.12 26.39 -12.21
CA ASP A 315 7.37 25.14 -12.21
C ASP A 315 5.87 25.32 -12.55
N ILE A 316 5.36 26.57 -12.59
CA ILE A 316 3.94 26.84 -12.85
C ILE A 316 3.47 26.26 -14.18
N PRO A 317 4.20 26.36 -15.30
CA PRO A 317 3.78 25.74 -16.57
C PRO A 317 3.62 24.22 -16.46
N ALA A 318 4.57 23.54 -15.81
CA ALA A 318 4.52 22.09 -15.63
C ALA A 318 3.37 21.66 -14.70
N LEU A 319 3.16 22.38 -13.58
CA LEU A 319 2.04 22.17 -12.67
C LEU A 319 0.69 22.37 -13.38
N THR A 320 0.57 23.44 -14.16
CA THR A 320 -0.65 23.75 -14.90
C THR A 320 -0.98 22.65 -15.91
N ALA A 321 0.02 22.21 -16.69
CA ALA A 321 -0.15 21.12 -17.65
C ALA A 321 -0.62 19.83 -16.97
N TYR A 322 -0.02 19.50 -15.82
CA TYR A 322 -0.39 18.33 -15.03
C TYR A 322 -1.84 18.40 -14.53
N PHE A 323 -2.24 19.52 -13.93
CA PHE A 323 -3.59 19.65 -13.38
C PHE A 323 -4.66 19.67 -14.46
N ILE A 324 -4.40 20.31 -15.62
CA ILE A 324 -5.31 20.27 -16.78
C ILE A 324 -5.49 18.85 -17.27
N ASP A 325 -4.40 18.08 -17.41
CA ASP A 325 -4.44 16.69 -17.85
C ASP A 325 -5.21 15.80 -16.86
N ARG A 326 -4.95 15.96 -15.57
CA ARG A 326 -5.62 15.23 -14.50
C ARG A 326 -7.12 15.52 -14.45
N ILE A 327 -7.53 16.79 -14.56
CA ILE A 327 -8.94 17.18 -14.58
C ILE A 327 -9.62 16.65 -15.85
N ALA A 328 -8.98 16.76 -17.01
CA ALA A 328 -9.53 16.26 -18.27
C ALA A 328 -9.79 14.75 -18.22
N ARG A 329 -8.84 13.97 -17.71
CA ARG A 329 -9.01 12.51 -17.54
C ARG A 329 -10.09 12.15 -16.50
N GLY A 330 -10.11 12.85 -15.36
CA GLY A 330 -11.05 12.54 -14.27
C GLY A 330 -12.51 12.90 -14.60
N ALA A 331 -12.73 13.97 -15.36
CA ALA A 331 -14.04 14.47 -15.70
C ALA A 331 -14.51 14.11 -17.13
N GLY A 332 -13.66 13.43 -17.92
CA GLY A 332 -13.97 13.09 -19.32
C GLY A 332 -14.07 14.29 -20.27
N PHE A 333 -13.51 15.45 -19.88
CA PHE A 333 -13.50 16.64 -20.71
C PHE A 333 -12.31 16.68 -21.67
N PRO A 334 -12.45 17.31 -22.85
CA PRO A 334 -11.33 17.54 -23.75
C PRO A 334 -10.28 18.41 -23.05
N LYS A 335 -9.01 18.06 -23.24
CA LYS A 335 -7.88 18.82 -22.71
C LYS A 335 -7.87 20.24 -23.29
N ARG A 336 -7.92 21.26 -22.43
CA ARG A 336 -7.85 22.67 -22.80
C ARG A 336 -6.41 23.17 -22.69
N ALA A 337 -5.98 24.01 -23.60
CA ALA A 337 -4.70 24.71 -23.50
C ALA A 337 -4.91 26.11 -22.91
N LEU A 338 -3.96 26.57 -22.10
CA LEU A 338 -3.92 27.97 -21.66
C LEU A 338 -3.25 28.82 -22.75
N THR A 339 -3.73 30.06 -22.89
CA THR A 339 -3.03 31.05 -23.74
C THR A 339 -1.74 31.50 -23.06
N SER A 340 -0.83 32.04 -23.85
CA SER A 340 0.43 32.61 -23.33
C SER A 340 0.22 33.74 -22.32
N GLU A 341 -0.82 34.58 -22.56
CA GLU A 341 -1.18 35.68 -21.67
C GLU A 341 -1.70 35.15 -20.32
N ALA A 342 -2.54 34.09 -20.34
CA ALA A 342 -3.05 33.46 -19.13
C ALA A 342 -1.92 32.80 -18.32
N MET A 343 -0.95 32.17 -19.01
CA MET A 343 0.22 31.58 -18.35
C MET A 343 1.11 32.67 -17.73
N ALA A 344 1.37 33.77 -18.44
CA ALA A 344 2.13 34.90 -17.91
C ALA A 344 1.45 35.51 -16.68
N ALA A 345 0.13 35.64 -16.70
CA ALA A 345 -0.63 36.14 -15.56
C ALA A 345 -0.51 35.21 -14.33
N LEU A 346 -0.56 33.89 -14.52
CA LEU A 346 -0.35 32.92 -13.45
C LEU A 346 1.07 32.99 -12.85
N GLN A 347 2.08 33.22 -13.67
CA GLN A 347 3.47 33.34 -13.21
C GLN A 347 3.75 34.68 -12.50
N ALA A 348 3.00 35.72 -12.83
CA ALA A 348 3.13 37.04 -12.23
C ALA A 348 2.38 37.20 -10.89
N TYR A 349 1.36 36.40 -10.68
CA TYR A 349 0.55 36.39 -9.46
C TYR A 349 1.36 35.83 -8.27
#